data_e9201970b44e666d1a20c29c1d9cfaad
#
_entry.id   e9201970b44e666d1a20c29c1d9cfaad
#
_cell.length_a   1.000
_cell.length_b   1.000
_cell.length_c   1.000
_cell.angle_alpha   90.00
_cell.angle_beta   90.00
_cell.angle_gamma   90.00
#
_symmetry.space_group_name_H-M   'P 1'
#
loop_
_entity.id
_entity.type
_entity.pdbx_description
1 polymer ?
#
loop_
_entity_poly.entity_id
_entity_poly.type
_entity_poly.pdbx_seq_one_letter_code
_entity_poly.pdbx_strand_id
1 'polypeptide(L)'
;MLKFFKTLSVQRSGWLLLMISALVLEGIALYFQYGMELQPCVMCVYERVALFGVAFAGLFGLIAPRFLIVRLLALLIGFVSVVKGLLLSLKHVDYQLHPAPWNQCSYLPEFPQTLPLDKWFPVLFQPTGSCEDVAWSFLGFSMAQWIVVMFAIYLLVLLVVLISQFKRLDTRGRRRLFK
;
A
#
# COMPACT_ATOMS: atom_id res chain seq x y z
N MET A 1 3.29 6.50 -23.68
CA MET A 1 2.99 6.15 -22.27
C MET A 1 4.23 5.72 -21.49
N LEU A 2 4.97 4.66 -21.86
CA LEU A 2 6.14 4.19 -21.08
C LEU A 2 7.25 5.24 -20.87
N LYS A 3 7.49 6.16 -21.83
CA LYS A 3 8.44 7.26 -21.66
C LYS A 3 8.02 8.22 -20.54
N PHE A 4 6.72 8.48 -20.40
CA PHE A 4 6.17 9.31 -19.35
C PHE A 4 6.41 8.69 -17.97
N PHE A 5 6.08 7.41 -17.76
CA PHE A 5 6.32 6.71 -16.50
C PHE A 5 7.80 6.62 -16.14
N LYS A 6 8.67 6.45 -17.14
CA LYS A 6 10.12 6.50 -16.91
C LYS A 6 10.59 7.88 -16.47
N THR A 7 10.11 8.94 -17.11
CA THR A 7 10.43 10.30 -16.70
C THR A 7 9.94 10.57 -15.28
N LEU A 8 8.71 10.16 -14.96
CA LEU A 8 8.14 10.29 -13.65
C LEU A 8 8.96 9.54 -12.58
N SER A 9 9.46 8.33 -12.88
CA SER A 9 10.27 7.54 -11.95
C SER A 9 11.68 8.09 -11.69
N VAL A 10 12.20 8.92 -12.60
CA VAL A 10 13.50 9.61 -12.44
C VAL A 10 13.33 10.95 -11.72
N GLN A 11 12.12 11.51 -11.73
CA GLN A 11 11.77 12.74 -11.02
C GLN A 11 11.28 12.45 -9.61
N ARG A 12 11.52 13.39 -8.70
CA ARG A 12 11.01 13.30 -7.32
C ARG A 12 9.48 13.33 -7.24
N SER A 13 8.83 13.99 -8.21
CA SER A 13 7.36 14.12 -8.25
C SER A 13 6.63 12.77 -8.28
N GLY A 14 7.14 11.78 -9.01
CA GLY A 14 6.52 10.45 -9.07
C GLY A 14 6.55 9.71 -7.73
N TRP A 15 7.68 9.78 -7.04
CA TRP A 15 7.84 9.17 -5.71
C TRP A 15 7.05 9.93 -4.64
N LEU A 16 7.00 11.26 -4.75
CA LEU A 16 6.17 12.10 -3.88
C LEU A 16 4.68 11.76 -4.04
N LEU A 17 4.20 11.60 -5.27
CA LEU A 17 2.82 11.18 -5.52
C LEU A 17 2.51 9.80 -4.94
N LEU A 18 3.44 8.85 -5.07
CA LEU A 18 3.28 7.51 -4.46
C LEU A 18 3.17 7.61 -2.94
N MET A 19 4.06 8.36 -2.30
CA MET A 19 4.05 8.57 -0.85
C MET A 19 2.77 9.27 -0.39
N ILE A 20 2.41 10.39 -1.03
CA ILE A 20 1.22 11.18 -0.63
C ILE A 20 -0.06 10.35 -0.84
N SER A 21 -0.19 9.63 -1.95
CA SER A 21 -1.37 8.79 -2.19
C SER A 21 -1.56 7.74 -1.11
N ALA A 22 -0.47 7.06 -0.68
CA ALA A 22 -0.52 6.08 0.39
C ALA A 22 -0.87 6.73 1.75
N LEU A 23 -0.30 7.89 2.06
CA LEU A 23 -0.62 8.62 3.29
C LEU A 23 -2.05 9.17 3.31
N VAL A 24 -2.59 9.59 2.17
CA VAL A 24 -4.00 10.01 2.06
C VAL A 24 -4.93 8.84 2.33
N LEU A 25 -4.64 7.65 1.76
CA LEU A 25 -5.44 6.45 2.03
C LEU A 25 -5.36 6.03 3.50
N GLU A 26 -4.19 6.16 4.12
CA GLU A 26 -4.05 5.92 5.57
C GLU A 26 -4.85 6.94 6.39
N GLY A 27 -4.84 8.21 6.00
CA GLY A 27 -5.67 9.25 6.62
C GLY A 27 -7.17 8.96 6.50
N ILE A 28 -7.62 8.44 5.36
CA ILE A 28 -9.02 7.98 5.17
C ILE A 28 -9.32 6.79 6.09
N ALA A 29 -8.41 5.83 6.21
CA ALA A 29 -8.58 4.67 7.11
C ALA A 29 -8.67 5.12 8.58
N LEU A 30 -7.87 6.10 8.99
CA LEU A 30 -7.96 6.70 10.33
C LEU A 30 -9.27 7.49 10.53
N TYR A 31 -9.74 8.18 9.50
CA TYR A 31 -11.04 8.85 9.56
C TYR A 31 -12.18 7.85 9.75
N PHE A 32 -12.17 6.70 9.07
CA PHE A 32 -13.14 5.64 9.30
C PHE A 32 -13.07 5.10 10.73
N GLN A 33 -11.86 4.93 11.27
CA GLN A 33 -11.66 4.41 12.63
C GLN A 33 -12.14 5.40 13.70
N TYR A 34 -11.75 6.67 13.61
CA TYR A 34 -11.99 7.65 14.68
C TYR A 34 -13.15 8.61 14.41
N GLY A 35 -13.42 8.92 13.13
CA GLY A 35 -14.50 9.82 12.74
C GLY A 35 -15.84 9.10 12.58
N MET A 36 -15.82 7.85 12.14
CA MET A 36 -17.00 7.01 11.96
C MET A 36 -17.11 5.90 13.02
N GLU A 37 -16.17 5.82 13.96
CA GLU A 37 -16.12 4.83 15.05
C GLU A 37 -16.14 3.37 14.56
N LEU A 38 -15.64 3.12 13.35
CA LEU A 38 -15.55 1.78 12.79
C LEU A 38 -14.37 1.03 13.43
N GLN A 39 -14.65 -0.12 14.01
CA GLN A 39 -13.65 -0.92 14.70
C GLN A 39 -12.74 -1.65 13.70
N PRO A 40 -11.42 -1.38 13.66
CA PRO A 40 -10.51 -2.05 12.75
C PRO A 40 -10.27 -3.49 13.17
N CYS A 41 -10.33 -4.41 12.21
CA CYS A 41 -9.99 -5.82 12.40
C CYS A 41 -8.48 -6.06 12.26
N VAL A 42 -8.01 -7.27 12.59
CA VAL A 42 -6.59 -7.65 12.46
C VAL A 42 -6.11 -7.53 11.01
N MET A 43 -6.93 -7.95 10.02
CA MET A 43 -6.59 -7.82 8.61
C MET A 43 -6.45 -6.36 8.18
N CYS A 44 -7.33 -5.47 8.65
CA CYS A 44 -7.22 -4.03 8.41
C CYS A 44 -5.88 -3.46 8.94
N VAL A 45 -5.43 -3.94 10.09
CA VAL A 45 -4.13 -3.54 10.67
C VAL A 45 -2.97 -4.00 9.79
N TYR A 46 -2.98 -5.22 9.27
CA TYR A 46 -1.94 -5.72 8.38
C TYR A 46 -1.93 -5.00 7.01
N GLU A 47 -3.10 -4.71 6.45
CA GLU A 47 -3.25 -3.92 5.22
C GLU A 47 -2.68 -2.51 5.41
N ARG A 48 -2.89 -1.90 6.57
CA ARG A 48 -2.31 -0.62 6.97
C ARG A 48 -0.78 -0.67 7.00
N VAL A 49 -0.18 -1.71 7.59
CA VAL A 49 1.28 -1.91 7.56
C VAL A 49 1.80 -2.01 6.13
N ALA A 50 1.09 -2.73 5.25
CA ALA A 50 1.46 -2.80 3.84
C ALA A 50 1.39 -1.42 3.15
N LEU A 51 0.38 -0.61 3.47
CA LEU A 51 0.23 0.75 2.94
C LEU A 51 1.34 1.69 3.43
N PHE A 52 1.75 1.59 4.69
CA PHE A 52 2.95 2.29 5.18
C PHE A 52 4.21 1.83 4.45
N GLY A 53 4.32 0.55 4.09
CA GLY A 53 5.41 0.06 3.26
C GLY A 53 5.45 0.72 1.87
N VAL A 54 4.30 0.98 1.26
CA VAL A 54 4.20 1.75 0.00
C VAL A 54 4.62 3.21 0.21
N ALA A 55 4.18 3.84 1.29
CA ALA A 55 4.60 5.21 1.64
C ALA A 55 6.12 5.29 1.86
N PHE A 56 6.70 4.31 2.55
CA PHE A 56 8.13 4.20 2.78
C PHE A 56 8.91 3.99 1.48
N ALA A 57 8.41 3.18 0.55
CA ALA A 57 8.99 3.03 -0.78
C ALA A 57 9.02 4.37 -1.53
N GLY A 58 7.93 5.15 -1.46
CA GLY A 58 7.85 6.50 -2.00
C GLY A 58 8.89 7.44 -1.37
N LEU A 59 9.00 7.45 -0.05
CA LEU A 59 9.98 8.24 0.71
C LEU A 59 11.42 7.86 0.33
N PHE A 60 11.72 6.56 0.29
CA PHE A 60 13.06 6.08 -0.09
C PHE A 60 13.42 6.47 -1.53
N GLY A 61 12.47 6.35 -2.46
CA GLY A 61 12.65 6.78 -3.85
C GLY A 61 12.87 8.29 -4.02
N LEU A 62 12.37 9.12 -3.09
CA LEU A 62 12.58 10.58 -3.08
C LEU A 62 14.03 10.99 -2.82
N ILE A 63 14.80 10.18 -2.07
CA ILE A 63 16.17 10.51 -1.64
C ILE A 63 17.06 10.74 -2.87
N ALA A 64 17.12 9.78 -3.79
CA ALA A 64 17.98 9.86 -4.94
C ALA A 64 17.40 9.14 -6.18
N PRO A 65 16.31 9.64 -6.78
CA PRO A 65 15.61 8.96 -7.88
C PRO A 65 16.43 8.86 -9.17
N ARG A 66 17.51 9.63 -9.27
CA ARG A 66 18.43 9.61 -10.41
C ARG A 66 19.32 8.37 -10.42
N PHE A 67 19.65 7.82 -9.24
CA PHE A 67 20.44 6.60 -9.13
C PHE A 67 19.56 5.36 -9.37
N LEU A 68 19.99 4.53 -10.32
CA LEU A 68 19.24 3.32 -10.70
C LEU A 68 19.05 2.37 -9.51
N ILE A 69 20.08 2.20 -8.68
CA ILE A 69 20.05 1.28 -7.53
C ILE A 69 18.98 1.72 -6.53
N VAL A 70 18.96 3.00 -6.15
CA VAL A 70 17.97 3.54 -5.20
C VAL A 70 16.55 3.35 -5.74
N ARG A 71 16.37 3.61 -7.03
CA ARG A 71 15.08 3.45 -7.71
C ARG A 71 14.63 1.99 -7.77
N LEU A 72 15.54 1.05 -8.03
CA LEU A 72 15.22 -0.38 -8.03
C LEU A 72 14.92 -0.90 -6.63
N LEU A 73 15.64 -0.47 -5.61
CA LEU A 73 15.35 -0.80 -4.22
C LEU A 73 14.00 -0.25 -3.76
N ALA A 74 13.69 1.01 -4.10
CA ALA A 74 12.39 1.61 -3.81
C ALA A 74 11.25 0.83 -4.51
N LEU A 75 11.42 0.44 -5.77
CA LEU A 75 10.48 -0.41 -6.48
C LEU A 75 10.33 -1.77 -5.82
N LEU A 76 11.41 -2.41 -5.39
CA LEU A 76 11.38 -3.70 -4.71
C LEU A 76 10.58 -3.61 -3.40
N ILE A 77 10.85 -2.60 -2.56
CA ILE A 77 10.11 -2.36 -1.32
C ILE A 77 8.62 -2.16 -1.64
N GLY A 78 8.31 -1.30 -2.61
CA GLY A 78 6.93 -1.04 -3.04
C GLY A 78 6.23 -2.30 -3.54
N PHE A 79 6.90 -3.12 -4.36
CA PHE A 79 6.34 -4.38 -4.86
C PHE A 79 6.04 -5.38 -3.74
N VAL A 80 7.00 -5.60 -2.83
CA VAL A 80 6.80 -6.51 -1.69
C VAL A 80 5.62 -6.05 -0.85
N SER A 81 5.53 -4.75 -0.56
CA SER A 81 4.44 -4.17 0.22
C SER A 81 3.09 -4.32 -0.47
N VAL A 82 3.00 -3.99 -1.77
CA VAL A 82 1.76 -4.07 -2.53
C VAL A 82 1.29 -5.51 -2.73
N VAL A 83 2.20 -6.44 -3.04
CA VAL A 83 1.84 -7.86 -3.19
C VAL A 83 1.36 -8.44 -1.86
N LYS A 84 2.03 -8.15 -0.76
CA LYS A 84 1.59 -8.57 0.58
C LYS A 84 0.23 -7.95 0.92
N GLY A 85 0.04 -6.65 0.69
CA GLY A 85 -1.24 -5.97 0.92
C GLY A 85 -2.37 -6.56 0.08
N LEU A 86 -2.13 -6.87 -1.19
CA LEU A 86 -3.11 -7.51 -2.07
C LEU A 86 -3.49 -8.91 -1.59
N LEU A 87 -2.51 -9.74 -1.20
CA LEU A 87 -2.79 -11.08 -0.69
C LEU A 87 -3.58 -11.04 0.62
N LEU A 88 -3.25 -10.10 1.52
CA LEU A 88 -3.98 -9.90 2.77
C LEU A 88 -5.40 -9.43 2.53
N SER A 89 -5.62 -8.47 1.63
CA SER A 89 -6.95 -7.97 1.30
C SER A 89 -7.83 -9.01 0.59
N LEU A 90 -7.25 -9.87 -0.26
CA LEU A 90 -7.97 -11.01 -0.84
C LEU A 90 -8.40 -12.00 0.24
N LYS A 91 -7.53 -12.30 1.20
CA LYS A 91 -7.86 -13.16 2.33
C LYS A 91 -8.91 -12.53 3.25
N HIS A 92 -8.86 -11.20 3.42
CA HIS A 92 -9.87 -10.47 4.17
C HIS A 92 -11.25 -10.57 3.52
N VAL A 93 -11.34 -10.42 2.19
CA VAL A 93 -12.58 -10.66 1.44
C VAL A 93 -13.08 -12.09 1.59
N ASP A 94 -12.18 -13.09 1.61
CA ASP A 94 -12.54 -14.50 1.81
C ASP A 94 -13.18 -14.73 3.19
N TYR A 95 -12.65 -14.11 4.26
CA TYR A 95 -13.28 -14.16 5.58
C TYR A 95 -14.69 -13.57 5.61
N GLN A 96 -14.94 -12.51 4.83
CA GLN A 96 -16.27 -11.89 4.74
C GLN A 96 -17.25 -12.71 3.91
N LEU A 97 -16.79 -13.38 2.85
CA LEU A 97 -17.66 -14.14 1.94
C LEU A 97 -17.92 -15.58 2.43
N HIS A 98 -16.98 -16.15 3.16
CA HIS A 98 -17.04 -17.54 3.62
C HIS A 98 -16.80 -17.66 5.14
N PRO A 99 -17.65 -17.02 5.97
CA PRO A 99 -17.52 -17.13 7.42
C PRO A 99 -17.77 -18.58 7.85
N ALA A 100 -16.77 -19.21 8.46
CA ALA A 100 -16.85 -20.58 8.95
C ALA A 100 -15.99 -20.74 10.20
N PRO A 101 -16.30 -21.68 11.12
CA PRO A 101 -15.53 -21.87 12.35
C PRO A 101 -14.05 -22.16 12.13
N TRP A 102 -13.68 -22.70 10.96
CA TRP A 102 -12.30 -22.98 10.55
C TRP A 102 -11.68 -21.88 9.66
N ASN A 103 -12.44 -20.86 9.26
CA ASN A 103 -12.01 -19.75 8.43
C ASN A 103 -12.23 -18.42 9.17
N GLN A 104 -11.64 -18.30 10.36
CA GLN A 104 -11.71 -17.09 11.18
C GLN A 104 -10.35 -16.40 11.22
N CYS A 105 -10.35 -15.07 11.28
CA CYS A 105 -9.11 -14.36 11.54
C CYS A 105 -8.74 -14.39 13.03
N SER A 106 -7.44 -14.32 13.31
CA SER A 106 -6.96 -14.17 14.68
C SER A 106 -7.49 -12.85 15.28
N TYR A 107 -7.85 -12.86 16.56
CA TYR A 107 -8.25 -11.63 17.27
C TYR A 107 -7.05 -10.79 17.71
N LEU A 108 -5.84 -11.37 17.75
CA LEU A 108 -4.62 -10.68 18.12
C LEU A 108 -3.67 -10.62 16.93
N PRO A 109 -3.04 -9.47 16.65
CA PRO A 109 -2.07 -9.34 15.60
C PRO A 109 -0.78 -10.08 15.98
N GLU A 110 -0.28 -10.92 15.08
CA GLU A 110 1.00 -11.62 15.23
C GLU A 110 2.12 -10.78 14.60
N PHE A 111 2.64 -9.81 15.37
CA PHE A 111 3.83 -9.08 14.99
C PHE A 111 5.10 -9.78 15.47
N PRO A 112 6.22 -9.71 14.70
CA PRO A 112 7.50 -10.19 15.17
C PRO A 112 7.89 -9.51 16.49
N GLN A 113 8.48 -10.25 17.42
CA GLN A 113 8.91 -9.71 18.73
C GLN A 113 9.89 -8.55 18.59
N THR A 114 10.60 -8.48 17.46
CA THR A 114 11.53 -7.38 17.11
C THR A 114 10.83 -6.08 16.72
N LEU A 115 9.56 -6.15 16.31
CA LEU A 115 8.76 -5.01 15.84
C LEU A 115 7.31 -5.12 16.33
N PRO A 116 7.07 -5.02 17.66
CA PRO A 116 5.73 -5.10 18.22
C PRO A 116 4.97 -3.77 17.99
N LEU A 117 4.49 -3.56 16.76
CA LEU A 117 3.83 -2.30 16.34
C LEU A 117 2.53 -2.04 17.12
N ASP A 118 1.84 -3.10 17.50
CA ASP A 118 0.64 -3.06 18.35
C ASP A 118 0.90 -2.44 19.73
N LYS A 119 2.11 -2.68 20.29
CA LYS A 119 2.54 -2.15 21.57
C LYS A 119 3.13 -0.75 21.47
N TRP A 120 3.86 -0.45 20.36
CA TRP A 120 4.51 0.84 20.17
C TRP A 120 3.52 1.93 19.75
N PHE A 121 2.57 1.58 18.89
CA PHE A 121 1.57 2.51 18.34
C PHE A 121 0.16 1.88 18.41
N PRO A 122 -0.39 1.65 19.61
CA PRO A 122 -1.70 1.02 19.78
C PRO A 122 -2.81 1.78 19.06
N VAL A 123 -2.70 3.11 19.01
CA VAL A 123 -3.63 3.99 18.30
C VAL A 123 -3.79 3.61 16.83
N LEU A 124 -2.72 3.11 16.17
CA LEU A 124 -2.72 2.76 14.75
C LEU A 124 -2.92 1.26 14.50
N PHE A 125 -2.42 0.40 15.39
CA PHE A 125 -2.25 -1.03 15.13
C PHE A 125 -2.95 -1.95 16.13
N GLN A 126 -3.80 -1.42 17.02
CA GLN A 126 -4.60 -2.24 17.91
C GLN A 126 -5.93 -2.60 17.25
N PRO A 127 -6.20 -3.87 16.93
CA PRO A 127 -7.48 -4.30 16.41
C PRO A 127 -8.53 -4.32 17.53
N THR A 128 -9.76 -3.98 17.18
CA THR A 128 -10.92 -3.99 18.11
C THR A 128 -12.15 -4.64 17.49
N GLY A 129 -12.14 -4.90 16.18
CA GLY A 129 -13.25 -5.47 15.42
C GLY A 129 -12.99 -6.88 14.90
N SER A 130 -14.05 -7.52 14.37
CA SER A 130 -14.02 -8.80 13.69
C SER A 130 -13.74 -8.63 12.20
N CYS A 131 -13.05 -9.62 11.57
CA CYS A 131 -12.80 -9.60 10.13
C CYS A 131 -14.02 -10.04 9.29
N GLU A 132 -14.96 -10.72 9.91
CA GLU A 132 -16.15 -11.27 9.25
C GLU A 132 -17.23 -10.18 9.04
N ASP A 133 -17.21 -9.14 9.89
CA ASP A 133 -18.21 -8.10 9.87
C ASP A 133 -18.00 -7.12 8.72
N VAL A 134 -19.04 -6.87 7.94
CA VAL A 134 -19.08 -5.83 6.93
C VAL A 134 -19.59 -4.53 7.57
N ALA A 135 -18.70 -3.85 8.30
CA ALA A 135 -19.06 -2.64 9.04
C ALA A 135 -19.40 -1.45 8.11
N TRP A 136 -18.91 -1.46 6.86
CA TRP A 136 -19.15 -0.40 5.88
C TRP A 136 -19.14 -0.94 4.46
N SER A 137 -20.04 -0.41 3.63
CA SER A 137 -20.13 -0.72 2.21
C SER A 137 -20.45 0.54 1.39
N PHE A 138 -19.87 0.61 0.19
CA PHE A 138 -20.11 1.69 -0.76
C PHE A 138 -20.29 1.13 -2.18
N LEU A 139 -21.33 1.54 -2.89
CA LEU A 139 -21.69 1.03 -4.22
C LEU A 139 -21.86 -0.50 -4.28
N GLY A 140 -22.28 -1.14 -3.18
CA GLY A 140 -22.45 -2.58 -3.11
C GLY A 140 -21.16 -3.38 -2.83
N PHE A 141 -20.01 -2.72 -2.68
CA PHE A 141 -18.73 -3.34 -2.34
C PHE A 141 -18.36 -3.06 -0.88
N SER A 142 -17.87 -4.09 -0.18
CA SER A 142 -17.35 -3.94 1.18
C SER A 142 -16.04 -3.15 1.21
N MET A 143 -15.68 -2.63 2.37
CA MET A 143 -14.39 -1.95 2.57
C MET A 143 -13.19 -2.82 2.13
N ALA A 144 -13.20 -4.12 2.48
CA ALA A 144 -12.15 -5.06 2.09
C ALA A 144 -12.02 -5.17 0.56
N GLN A 145 -13.14 -5.21 -0.18
CA GLN A 145 -13.14 -5.26 -1.64
C GLN A 145 -12.54 -3.98 -2.26
N TRP A 146 -12.82 -2.81 -1.69
CA TRP A 146 -12.21 -1.56 -2.13
C TRP A 146 -10.70 -1.54 -1.88
N ILE A 147 -10.23 -2.12 -0.78
CA ILE A 147 -8.79 -2.25 -0.49
C ILE A 147 -8.10 -3.15 -1.53
N VAL A 148 -8.75 -4.25 -1.96
CA VAL A 148 -8.25 -5.09 -3.06
C VAL A 148 -8.07 -4.26 -4.34
N VAL A 149 -9.08 -3.45 -4.72
CA VAL A 149 -9.00 -2.59 -5.90
C VAL A 149 -7.85 -1.61 -5.80
N MET A 150 -7.65 -0.98 -4.64
CA MET A 150 -6.55 -0.04 -4.43
C MET A 150 -5.18 -0.69 -4.55
N PHE A 151 -4.95 -1.84 -3.92
CA PHE A 151 -3.68 -2.56 -4.06
C PHE A 151 -3.46 -3.08 -5.47
N ALA A 152 -4.51 -3.50 -6.19
CA ALA A 152 -4.42 -3.89 -7.60
C ALA A 152 -3.99 -2.70 -8.48
N ILE A 153 -4.51 -1.50 -8.25
CA ILE A 153 -4.09 -0.29 -8.96
C ILE A 153 -2.62 0.02 -8.67
N TYR A 154 -2.18 -0.03 -7.41
CA TYR A 154 -0.77 0.17 -7.06
C TYR A 154 0.13 -0.86 -7.76
N LEU A 155 -0.28 -2.13 -7.79
CA LEU A 155 0.46 -3.19 -8.47
C LEU A 155 0.63 -2.89 -9.96
N LEU A 156 -0.45 -2.52 -10.65
CA LEU A 156 -0.42 -2.15 -12.07
C LEU A 156 0.48 -0.95 -12.32
N VAL A 157 0.40 0.10 -11.51
CA VAL A 157 1.25 1.29 -11.65
C VAL A 157 2.73 0.92 -11.46
N LEU A 158 3.07 0.16 -10.42
CA LEU A 158 4.44 -0.26 -10.16
C LEU A 158 4.97 -1.19 -11.26
N LEU A 159 4.16 -2.10 -11.82
CA LEU A 159 4.52 -2.93 -12.97
C LEU A 159 4.84 -2.08 -14.21
N VAL A 160 4.00 -1.10 -14.53
CA VAL A 160 4.24 -0.18 -15.65
C VAL A 160 5.53 0.62 -15.43
N VAL A 161 5.76 1.09 -14.20
CA VAL A 161 7.00 1.80 -13.84
C VAL A 161 8.21 0.87 -13.99
N LEU A 162 8.13 -0.38 -13.53
CA LEU A 162 9.21 -1.37 -13.65
C LEU A 162 9.52 -1.66 -15.13
N ILE A 163 8.51 -1.95 -15.95
CA ILE A 163 8.67 -2.19 -17.40
C ILE A 163 9.29 -0.96 -18.07
N SER A 164 8.92 0.25 -17.61
CA SER A 164 9.50 1.48 -18.15
C SER A 164 11.01 1.59 -17.91
N GLN A 165 11.57 0.89 -16.89
CA GLN A 165 13.01 0.92 -16.60
C GLN A 165 13.84 0.29 -17.73
N PHE A 166 13.29 -0.66 -18.48
CA PHE A 166 13.98 -1.28 -19.61
C PHE A 166 14.05 -0.37 -20.86
N LYS A 167 13.23 0.68 -20.95
CA LYS A 167 13.32 1.63 -22.06
C LYS A 167 14.45 2.66 -21.83
N ARG A 168 15.28 2.87 -22.87
CA ARG A 168 16.29 3.93 -22.87
C ARG A 168 15.60 5.29 -23.05
N LEU A 169 15.96 6.29 -22.23
CA LEU A 169 15.58 7.69 -22.43
C LEU A 169 16.37 8.23 -23.62
N ASP A 170 15.68 8.85 -24.56
CA ASP A 170 16.28 9.56 -25.66
C ASP A 170 17.12 10.76 -25.14
N THR A 171 18.21 11.09 -25.85
CA THR A 171 19.16 12.14 -25.46
C THR A 171 18.49 13.51 -25.23
N ARG A 172 17.40 13.80 -25.94
CA ARG A 172 16.59 15.03 -25.72
C ARG A 172 15.85 15.02 -24.37
N GLY A 173 15.36 13.89 -23.92
CA GLY A 173 14.70 13.74 -22.60
C GLY A 173 15.70 13.88 -21.45
N ARG A 174 16.92 13.37 -21.62
CA ARG A 174 17.98 13.44 -20.62
C ARG A 174 18.38 14.89 -20.29
N ARG A 175 18.49 15.77 -21.29
CA ARG A 175 18.85 17.20 -21.08
C ARG A 175 17.79 17.99 -20.30
N ARG A 176 16.50 17.65 -20.40
CA ARG A 176 15.43 18.33 -19.66
C ARG A 176 15.35 17.91 -18.18
N LEU A 177 15.88 16.74 -17.84
CA LEU A 177 15.85 16.22 -16.47
C LEU A 177 17.02 16.73 -15.61
N PHE A 178 18.06 17.32 -16.24
CA PHE A 178 19.28 17.77 -15.58
C PHE A 178 19.47 19.31 -15.63
N LYS A 179 18.47 20.07 -16.08
CA LYS A 179 18.29 21.50 -15.88
C LYS A 179 17.35 21.72 -14.69
#